data_48d39e8d454a70164e0fadf3527815e7
#
_entry.id   48d39e8d454a70164e0fadf3527815e7
#
_cell.length_a   1.000
_cell.length_b   1.000
_cell.length_c   1.000
_cell.angle_alpha   90.00
_cell.angle_beta   90.00
_cell.angle_gamma   90.00
#
_symmetry.space_group_name_H-M   'P 1'
#
loop_
_entity.id
_entity.type
_entity.pdbx_description
1 polymer ?
#
loop_
_entity_poly.entity_id
_entity_poly.type
_entity_poly.pdbx_seq_one_letter_code
_entity_poly.pdbx_strand_id
1 'polypeptide(L)'
;MTLEEKIGQKLMLSFRSGWTMRDGTKISSVQTINDEIHEIIGEYDIGSVILFAANFNSDAKVNVELTDGLQKAAMDKDLGKNSIPLLIATDQEGGIVYRLTGGTALPGNMALGASGNTENAVKAGNIIGSELNAVGVNVNFAPDADVNNNPNNPVIGLRSFSSNPQLAAKFVSAYIEGVQSNNVATAAKHFPGHGNVATDSHTGLPSVPATKEELYKTELVPFQAAIDAGTDMVMTAHIQFPNIVTEEIYSDKKDELISKEKVVRIWD
;
A
#
# COMPACT_ATOMS: atom_id res chain seq x y z
N MET A 1 -3.87 16.24 21.22
CA MET A 1 -4.84 15.67 20.25
C MET A 1 -5.99 15.04 21.01
N THR A 2 -7.22 15.37 20.65
CA THR A 2 -8.45 14.71 21.12
C THR A 2 -8.55 13.28 20.57
N LEU A 3 -9.58 12.54 20.94
CA LEU A 3 -9.81 11.20 20.36
C LEU A 3 -10.13 11.29 18.87
N GLU A 4 -10.97 12.25 18.49
CA GLU A 4 -11.40 12.50 17.10
C GLU A 4 -10.20 12.84 16.22
N GLU A 5 -9.32 13.75 16.67
CA GLU A 5 -8.08 14.10 15.97
C GLU A 5 -7.16 12.89 15.80
N LYS A 6 -7.01 12.05 16.83
CA LYS A 6 -6.24 10.80 16.72
C LYS A 6 -6.85 9.80 15.75
N ILE A 7 -8.18 9.75 15.65
CA ILE A 7 -8.88 8.91 14.68
C ILE A 7 -8.61 9.42 13.26
N GLY A 8 -8.74 10.75 13.04
CA GLY A 8 -8.45 11.36 11.74
C GLY A 8 -7.04 11.04 11.25
N GLN A 9 -6.04 11.10 12.13
CA GLN A 9 -4.65 10.76 11.81
C GLN A 9 -4.44 9.29 11.41
N LYS A 10 -5.37 8.38 11.73
CA LYS A 10 -5.32 6.97 11.31
C LYS A 10 -6.05 6.69 10.01
N LEU A 11 -6.77 7.66 9.47
CA LEU A 11 -7.51 7.51 8.23
C LEU A 11 -6.64 7.85 7.03
N MET A 12 -6.75 7.01 5.99
CA MET A 12 -6.20 7.26 4.66
C MET A 12 -7.34 7.40 3.68
N LEU A 13 -7.51 8.59 3.11
CA LEU A 13 -8.59 8.88 2.18
C LEU A 13 -8.14 8.74 0.72
N SER A 14 -9.10 8.51 -0.16
CA SER A 14 -8.89 8.46 -1.61
C SER A 14 -9.87 9.38 -2.31
N PHE A 15 -9.37 10.28 -3.13
CA PHE A 15 -10.13 11.21 -3.97
C PHE A 15 -10.00 10.87 -5.46
N ARG A 16 -10.09 9.58 -5.79
CA ARG A 16 -10.02 9.11 -7.18
C ARG A 16 -11.34 9.29 -7.92
N SER A 17 -11.40 8.82 -9.17
CA SER A 17 -12.58 8.90 -10.04
C SER A 17 -13.89 8.50 -9.34
N GLY A 18 -14.96 9.21 -9.65
CA GLY A 18 -16.29 8.96 -9.08
C GLY A 18 -16.60 9.72 -7.80
N TRP A 19 -15.73 10.61 -7.35
CA TRP A 19 -16.02 11.53 -6.25
C TRP A 19 -17.22 12.40 -6.60
N THR A 20 -18.19 12.47 -5.70
CA THR A 20 -19.33 13.38 -5.83
C THR A 20 -19.24 14.44 -4.75
N MET A 21 -19.11 15.70 -5.13
CA MET A 21 -19.06 16.83 -4.20
C MET A 21 -20.41 17.03 -3.49
N ARG A 22 -20.40 17.79 -2.40
CA ARG A 22 -21.62 18.11 -1.60
C ARG A 22 -22.70 18.80 -2.46
N ASP A 23 -22.34 19.57 -3.46
CA ASP A 23 -23.26 20.22 -4.41
C ASP A 23 -23.80 19.27 -5.50
N GLY A 24 -23.39 18.00 -5.48
CA GLY A 24 -23.79 16.99 -6.45
C GLY A 24 -22.90 16.93 -7.71
N THR A 25 -21.90 17.79 -7.85
CA THR A 25 -20.94 17.77 -8.96
C THR A 25 -20.12 16.48 -8.92
N LYS A 26 -20.07 15.74 -10.04
CA LYS A 26 -19.25 14.54 -10.18
C LYS A 26 -17.89 14.90 -10.77
N ILE A 27 -16.84 14.48 -10.10
CA ILE A 27 -15.46 14.64 -10.55
C ILE A 27 -14.96 13.31 -11.11
N SER A 28 -14.51 13.32 -12.37
CA SER A 28 -13.99 12.13 -13.04
C SER A 28 -12.59 11.73 -12.54
N SER A 29 -11.78 12.72 -12.17
CA SER A 29 -10.46 12.54 -11.54
C SER A 29 -10.07 13.79 -10.77
N VAL A 30 -9.51 13.62 -9.58
CA VAL A 30 -9.00 14.73 -8.78
C VAL A 30 -7.51 14.90 -9.09
N GLN A 31 -7.15 15.88 -9.89
CA GLN A 31 -5.77 16.27 -10.21
C GLN A 31 -5.41 17.66 -9.66
N THR A 32 -6.38 18.32 -9.05
CA THR A 32 -6.22 19.58 -8.31
C THR A 32 -7.11 19.54 -7.09
N ILE A 33 -6.65 20.11 -5.98
CA ILE A 33 -7.46 20.21 -4.78
C ILE A 33 -8.56 21.27 -4.98
N ASN A 34 -9.74 21.01 -4.41
CA ASN A 34 -10.85 21.97 -4.32
C ASN A 34 -11.14 22.29 -2.85
N ASP A 35 -12.00 23.29 -2.61
CA ASP A 35 -12.31 23.78 -1.27
C ASP A 35 -12.90 22.68 -0.38
N GLU A 36 -13.74 21.79 -0.93
CA GLU A 36 -14.35 20.71 -0.16
C GLU A 36 -13.31 19.68 0.32
N ILE A 37 -12.36 19.28 -0.55
CA ILE A 37 -11.26 18.37 -0.17
C ILE A 37 -10.34 19.04 0.84
N HIS A 38 -10.07 20.34 0.65
CA HIS A 38 -9.29 21.14 1.58
C HIS A 38 -9.92 21.15 2.97
N GLU A 39 -11.24 21.44 3.05
CA GLU A 39 -12.00 21.41 4.30
C GLU A 39 -11.98 20.04 4.95
N ILE A 40 -12.25 18.95 4.21
CA ILE A 40 -12.28 17.59 4.75
C ILE A 40 -10.94 17.24 5.38
N ILE A 41 -9.83 17.53 4.71
CA ILE A 41 -8.49 17.21 5.24
C ILE A 41 -8.21 18.00 6.52
N GLY A 42 -8.49 19.30 6.53
CA GLY A 42 -8.19 20.16 7.67
C GLY A 42 -9.17 19.95 8.84
N GLU A 43 -10.47 19.91 8.59
CA GLU A 43 -11.51 19.81 9.64
C GLU A 43 -11.41 18.49 10.43
N TYR A 44 -11.13 17.38 9.72
CA TYR A 44 -11.06 16.04 10.34
C TYR A 44 -9.65 15.60 10.71
N ASP A 45 -8.65 16.48 10.61
CA ASP A 45 -7.24 16.16 10.90
C ASP A 45 -6.79 14.86 10.19
N ILE A 46 -7.12 14.72 8.90
CA ILE A 46 -6.80 13.51 8.12
C ILE A 46 -5.29 13.31 8.05
N GLY A 47 -4.83 12.09 8.40
CA GLY A 47 -3.39 11.78 8.46
C GLY A 47 -2.77 11.36 7.15
N SER A 48 -3.57 10.86 6.19
CA SER A 48 -3.01 10.31 4.95
C SER A 48 -3.98 10.32 3.77
N VAL A 49 -3.40 10.34 2.56
CA VAL A 49 -4.13 10.27 1.28
C VAL A 49 -3.42 9.26 0.37
N ILE A 50 -4.20 8.40 -0.30
CA ILE A 50 -3.69 7.53 -1.36
C ILE A 50 -4.09 8.07 -2.73
N LEU A 51 -3.12 8.16 -3.64
CA LEU A 51 -3.27 8.58 -5.03
C LEU A 51 -3.24 7.36 -5.96
N PHE A 52 -4.16 7.33 -6.92
CA PHE A 52 -4.26 6.31 -7.96
C PHE A 52 -3.94 6.89 -9.33
N ALA A 53 -3.84 6.06 -10.36
CA ALA A 53 -3.51 6.50 -11.72
C ALA A 53 -4.39 7.65 -12.24
N ALA A 54 -5.66 7.71 -11.82
CA ALA A 54 -6.56 8.81 -12.19
C ALA A 54 -6.19 10.17 -11.57
N ASN A 55 -5.41 10.18 -10.49
CA ASN A 55 -4.94 11.41 -9.85
C ASN A 55 -3.68 11.97 -10.49
N PHE A 56 -2.91 11.13 -11.19
CA PHE A 56 -1.65 11.56 -11.80
C PHE A 56 -1.86 12.07 -13.24
N ASN A 57 -1.09 13.08 -13.59
CA ASN A 57 -0.98 13.65 -14.92
C ASN A 57 0.41 13.34 -15.51
N SER A 58 0.52 13.32 -16.84
CA SER A 58 1.81 13.19 -17.51
C SER A 58 2.72 14.41 -17.33
N ASP A 59 2.13 15.59 -17.01
CA ASP A 59 2.86 16.77 -16.58
C ASP A 59 3.15 16.68 -15.07
N ALA A 60 4.40 16.49 -14.72
CA ALA A 60 4.85 16.40 -13.33
C ALA A 60 4.50 17.63 -12.49
N LYS A 61 4.37 18.82 -13.12
CA LYS A 61 3.98 20.06 -12.42
C LYS A 61 2.58 19.94 -11.84
N VAL A 62 1.63 19.36 -12.58
CA VAL A 62 0.26 19.13 -12.09
C VAL A 62 0.26 18.20 -10.86
N ASN A 63 1.11 17.17 -10.87
CA ASN A 63 1.24 16.26 -9.74
C ASN A 63 1.80 16.96 -8.49
N VAL A 64 2.81 17.81 -8.67
CA VAL A 64 3.37 18.62 -7.58
C VAL A 64 2.34 19.61 -7.04
N GLU A 65 1.57 20.27 -7.91
CA GLU A 65 0.51 21.19 -7.49
C GLU A 65 -0.58 20.48 -6.67
N LEU A 66 -0.94 19.24 -7.04
CA LEU A 66 -1.89 18.42 -6.27
C LEU A 66 -1.33 18.08 -4.89
N THR A 67 -0.12 17.52 -4.81
CA THR A 67 0.48 17.08 -3.55
C THR A 67 0.77 18.26 -2.61
N ASP A 68 1.23 19.38 -3.15
CA ASP A 68 1.43 20.63 -2.40
C ASP A 68 0.10 21.17 -1.86
N GLY A 69 -0.96 21.15 -2.67
CA GLY A 69 -2.31 21.51 -2.24
C GLY A 69 -2.83 20.64 -1.09
N LEU A 70 -2.62 19.32 -1.18
CA LEU A 70 -2.98 18.38 -0.12
C LEU A 70 -2.21 18.67 1.18
N GLN A 71 -0.89 18.91 1.10
CA GLN A 71 -0.08 19.28 2.26
C GLN A 71 -0.52 20.62 2.89
N LYS A 72 -0.85 21.62 2.05
CA LYS A 72 -1.35 22.91 2.52
C LYS A 72 -2.66 22.74 3.29
N ALA A 73 -3.57 21.89 2.83
CA ALA A 73 -4.82 21.61 3.52
C ALA A 73 -4.58 21.01 4.93
N ALA A 74 -3.66 20.06 5.05
CA ALA A 74 -3.33 19.46 6.34
C ALA A 74 -2.60 20.44 7.29
N MET A 75 -1.90 21.41 6.73
CA MET A 75 -1.14 22.40 7.48
C MET A 75 -1.91 23.70 7.75
N ASP A 76 -3.17 23.80 7.28
CA ASP A 76 -4.02 24.97 7.46
C ASP A 76 -4.46 25.09 8.92
N LYS A 77 -3.92 26.10 9.61
CA LYS A 77 -4.19 26.34 11.01
C LYS A 77 -5.59 26.92 11.31
N ASP A 78 -6.25 27.44 10.27
CA ASP A 78 -7.61 27.97 10.40
C ASP A 78 -8.65 26.85 10.39
N LEU A 79 -8.32 25.70 9.80
CA LEU A 79 -9.18 24.50 9.73
C LEU A 79 -8.71 23.42 10.72
N GLY A 80 -7.44 23.03 10.64
CA GLY A 80 -6.86 21.94 11.44
C GLY A 80 -6.16 22.43 12.71
N LYS A 81 -6.25 21.66 13.78
CA LYS A 81 -5.68 22.02 15.08
C LYS A 81 -4.23 21.60 15.25
N ASN A 82 -3.80 20.56 14.54
CA ASN A 82 -2.51 19.90 14.78
C ASN A 82 -1.44 20.21 13.75
N SER A 83 -1.78 20.65 12.55
CA SER A 83 -0.83 20.97 11.46
C SER A 83 0.23 19.86 11.27
N ILE A 84 -0.22 18.62 11.11
CA ILE A 84 0.65 17.47 10.88
C ILE A 84 0.68 17.19 9.37
N PRO A 85 1.87 17.11 8.74
CA PRO A 85 1.96 16.79 7.32
C PRO A 85 1.38 15.42 6.99
N LEU A 86 0.74 15.33 5.82
CA LEU A 86 0.14 14.09 5.32
C LEU A 86 1.19 13.05 4.92
N LEU A 87 0.85 11.79 5.16
CA LEU A 87 1.40 10.68 4.39
C LEU A 87 0.65 10.63 3.04
N ILE A 88 1.35 10.89 1.95
CA ILE A 88 0.80 10.81 0.59
C ILE A 88 1.35 9.55 -0.06
N ALA A 89 0.47 8.57 -0.30
CA ALA A 89 0.83 7.24 -0.74
C ALA A 89 0.40 6.94 -2.17
N THR A 90 1.07 5.99 -2.81
CA THR A 90 0.63 5.36 -4.06
C THR A 90 1.16 3.93 -4.17
N ASP A 91 0.59 3.12 -5.09
CA ASP A 91 1.10 1.81 -5.47
C ASP A 91 1.99 1.93 -6.71
N GLN A 92 3.28 2.14 -6.55
CA GLN A 92 4.23 2.19 -7.64
C GLN A 92 5.21 1.02 -7.52
N GLU A 93 4.77 -0.17 -8.01
CA GLU A 93 5.57 -1.40 -7.91
C GLU A 93 6.54 -1.55 -9.08
N GLY A 94 6.20 -0.93 -10.22
CA GLY A 94 6.75 -1.21 -11.53
C GLY A 94 5.95 -2.30 -12.27
N GLY A 95 6.25 -2.53 -13.56
CA GLY A 95 5.53 -3.49 -14.36
C GLY A 95 4.04 -3.14 -14.51
N ILE A 96 3.17 -4.10 -14.16
CA ILE A 96 1.71 -3.92 -14.33
C ILE A 96 1.06 -3.03 -13.26
N VAL A 97 1.71 -2.80 -12.14
CA VAL A 97 1.25 -1.88 -11.09
C VAL A 97 2.05 -0.59 -11.14
N TYR A 98 1.59 0.30 -12.00
CA TYR A 98 2.21 1.56 -12.36
C TYR A 98 1.14 2.67 -12.28
N ARG A 99 1.30 3.63 -11.36
CA ARG A 99 0.30 4.68 -11.10
C ARG A 99 0.78 6.07 -11.53
N LEU A 100 2.08 6.38 -11.36
CA LEU A 100 2.65 7.68 -11.71
C LEU A 100 2.75 7.83 -13.23
N THR A 101 1.71 8.36 -13.85
CA THR A 101 1.72 8.66 -15.29
C THR A 101 2.84 9.62 -15.64
N GLY A 102 3.66 9.27 -16.63
CA GLY A 102 4.84 10.04 -17.03
C GLY A 102 6.15 9.64 -16.31
N GLY A 103 6.10 8.78 -15.30
CA GLY A 103 7.28 8.18 -14.69
C GLY A 103 7.92 7.12 -15.59
N THR A 104 9.06 6.57 -15.15
CA THR A 104 9.79 5.54 -15.90
C THR A 104 9.02 4.21 -15.91
N ALA A 105 8.72 3.69 -17.09
CA ALA A 105 8.12 2.37 -17.26
C ALA A 105 9.18 1.28 -17.00
N LEU A 106 9.30 0.87 -15.74
CA LEU A 106 10.24 -0.17 -15.32
C LEU A 106 9.69 -1.58 -15.56
N PRO A 107 10.54 -2.59 -15.74
CA PRO A 107 10.12 -3.97 -15.73
C PRO A 107 9.56 -4.34 -14.35
N GLY A 108 8.57 -5.24 -14.31
CA GLY A 108 7.99 -5.72 -13.05
C GLY A 108 8.94 -6.59 -12.23
N ASN A 109 8.53 -6.87 -11.00
CA ASN A 109 9.35 -7.59 -10.01
C ASN A 109 9.81 -8.98 -10.49
N MET A 110 8.95 -9.72 -11.22
CA MET A 110 9.32 -11.04 -11.74
C MET A 110 10.51 -10.93 -12.72
N ALA A 111 10.57 -9.88 -13.54
CA ALA A 111 11.69 -9.66 -14.46
C ALA A 111 12.97 -9.28 -13.68
N LEU A 112 12.85 -8.48 -12.61
CA LEU A 112 13.96 -8.19 -11.71
C LEU A 112 14.48 -9.48 -11.06
N GLY A 113 13.58 -10.30 -10.50
CA GLY A 113 13.92 -11.59 -9.90
C GLY A 113 14.59 -12.54 -10.89
N ALA A 114 14.08 -12.63 -12.12
CA ALA A 114 14.65 -13.44 -13.19
C ALA A 114 16.05 -12.97 -13.64
N SER A 115 16.40 -11.70 -13.43
CA SER A 115 17.73 -11.19 -13.73
C SER A 115 18.84 -11.81 -12.85
N GLY A 116 18.48 -12.36 -11.69
CA GLY A 116 19.42 -12.93 -10.72
C GLY A 116 20.36 -11.93 -10.06
N ASN A 117 20.22 -10.63 -10.36
CA ASN A 117 21.09 -9.57 -9.84
C ASN A 117 20.26 -8.56 -9.02
N THR A 118 20.44 -8.55 -7.70
CA THR A 118 19.73 -7.67 -6.76
C THR A 118 20.02 -6.18 -6.97
N GLU A 119 21.18 -5.82 -7.54
CA GLU A 119 21.49 -4.44 -7.91
C GLU A 119 20.44 -3.84 -8.87
N ASN A 120 19.79 -4.68 -9.68
CA ASN A 120 18.71 -4.22 -10.55
C ASN A 120 17.46 -3.80 -9.74
N ALA A 121 17.19 -4.45 -8.61
CA ALA A 121 16.11 -4.06 -7.71
C ALA A 121 16.45 -2.77 -6.94
N VAL A 122 17.71 -2.61 -6.49
CA VAL A 122 18.15 -1.34 -5.88
C VAL A 122 17.98 -0.19 -6.87
N LYS A 123 18.42 -0.36 -8.12
CA LYS A 123 18.29 0.68 -9.16
C LYS A 123 16.84 0.99 -9.49
N ALA A 124 16.00 -0.03 -9.62
CA ALA A 124 14.56 0.15 -9.87
C ALA A 124 13.89 0.89 -8.71
N GLY A 125 14.17 0.47 -7.47
CA GLY A 125 13.68 1.16 -6.28
C GLY A 125 14.16 2.62 -6.20
N ASN A 126 15.42 2.88 -6.52
CA ASN A 126 15.97 4.23 -6.53
C ASN A 126 15.30 5.13 -7.58
N ILE A 127 15.05 4.64 -8.79
CA ILE A 127 14.33 5.38 -9.82
C ILE A 127 12.91 5.71 -9.33
N ILE A 128 12.16 4.71 -8.85
CA ILE A 128 10.81 4.89 -8.33
C ILE A 128 10.80 5.88 -7.17
N GLY A 129 11.68 5.70 -6.19
CA GLY A 129 11.75 6.58 -5.03
C GLY A 129 12.06 8.03 -5.41
N SER A 130 13.00 8.24 -6.33
CA SER A 130 13.36 9.60 -6.78
C SER A 130 12.21 10.28 -7.53
N GLU A 131 11.50 9.55 -8.38
CA GLU A 131 10.36 10.09 -9.14
C GLU A 131 9.17 10.39 -8.20
N LEU A 132 8.86 9.51 -7.25
CA LEU A 132 7.81 9.72 -6.27
C LEU A 132 8.11 10.92 -5.36
N ASN A 133 9.33 11.01 -4.85
CA ASN A 133 9.76 12.15 -4.04
C ASN A 133 9.67 13.47 -4.84
N ALA A 134 10.07 13.46 -6.10
CA ALA A 134 10.03 14.65 -6.96
C ALA A 134 8.62 15.19 -7.17
N VAL A 135 7.59 14.35 -7.10
CA VAL A 135 6.18 14.78 -7.21
C VAL A 135 5.47 14.87 -5.85
N GLY A 136 6.20 14.85 -4.73
CA GLY A 136 5.66 15.05 -3.39
C GLY A 136 4.95 13.83 -2.79
N VAL A 137 5.09 12.64 -3.37
CA VAL A 137 4.63 11.36 -2.79
C VAL A 137 5.72 10.85 -1.84
N ASN A 138 5.36 10.61 -0.58
CA ASN A 138 6.31 10.24 0.47
C ASN A 138 6.13 8.81 1.01
N VAL A 139 5.15 8.05 0.48
CA VAL A 139 4.92 6.63 0.80
C VAL A 139 4.69 5.85 -0.48
N ASN A 140 5.43 4.75 -0.65
CA ASN A 140 5.17 3.78 -1.71
C ASN A 140 4.63 2.48 -1.12
N PHE A 141 3.43 2.07 -1.50
CA PHE A 141 2.88 0.77 -1.14
C PHE A 141 3.50 -0.34 -2.00
N ALA A 142 4.79 -0.51 -1.81
CA ALA A 142 5.67 -1.51 -2.40
C ALA A 142 6.87 -1.74 -1.45
N PRO A 143 7.54 -2.89 -1.58
CA PRO A 143 7.41 -3.93 -2.60
C PRO A 143 6.26 -4.92 -2.35
N ASP A 144 5.85 -5.61 -3.44
CA ASP A 144 5.12 -6.85 -3.33
C ASP A 144 6.10 -7.92 -2.81
N ALA A 145 5.86 -8.40 -1.57
CA ALA A 145 6.68 -9.38 -0.88
C ALA A 145 6.07 -10.81 -0.96
N ASP A 146 5.01 -10.98 -1.74
CA ASP A 146 4.35 -12.25 -1.91
C ASP A 146 5.22 -13.25 -2.67
N VAL A 147 5.21 -14.51 -2.23
CA VAL A 147 5.89 -15.61 -2.91
C VAL A 147 4.94 -16.25 -3.91
N ASN A 148 5.24 -16.18 -5.22
CA ASN A 148 4.37 -16.71 -6.27
C ASN A 148 4.45 -18.24 -6.36
N ASN A 149 4.00 -18.95 -5.34
CA ASN A 149 4.04 -20.40 -5.22
C ASN A 149 2.82 -21.11 -5.82
N ASN A 150 1.80 -20.36 -6.26
CA ASN A 150 0.67 -20.88 -7.01
C ASN A 150 0.65 -20.29 -8.45
N PRO A 151 0.93 -21.08 -9.49
CA PRO A 151 0.95 -20.61 -10.87
C PRO A 151 -0.42 -20.14 -11.39
N ASN A 152 -1.51 -20.53 -10.72
CA ASN A 152 -2.86 -20.11 -11.05
C ASN A 152 -3.32 -18.85 -10.32
N ASN A 153 -2.42 -18.18 -9.58
CA ASN A 153 -2.75 -16.95 -8.88
C ASN A 153 -3.07 -15.83 -9.88
N PRO A 154 -4.31 -15.28 -9.85
CA PRO A 154 -4.74 -14.28 -10.84
C PRO A 154 -4.28 -12.85 -10.50
N VAL A 155 -3.77 -12.61 -9.28
CA VAL A 155 -3.53 -11.26 -8.75
C VAL A 155 -2.04 -10.94 -8.61
N ILE A 156 -1.26 -11.89 -8.08
CA ILE A 156 0.17 -11.69 -7.79
C ILE A 156 1.01 -11.95 -9.04
N GLY A 157 1.18 -13.18 -9.45
CA GLY A 157 1.87 -13.51 -10.69
C GLY A 157 3.14 -12.69 -10.94
N LEU A 158 3.11 -11.85 -11.96
CA LEU A 158 4.22 -10.98 -12.38
C LEU A 158 4.65 -9.92 -11.36
N ARG A 159 3.83 -9.67 -10.34
CA ARG A 159 4.14 -8.71 -9.27
C ARG A 159 5.12 -9.26 -8.25
N SER A 160 5.17 -10.58 -8.06
CA SER A 160 6.14 -11.24 -7.19
C SER A 160 7.53 -11.29 -7.81
N PHE A 161 8.58 -11.18 -7.00
CA PHE A 161 9.96 -11.36 -7.45
C PHE A 161 10.29 -12.82 -7.79
N SER A 162 9.68 -13.80 -7.09
CA SER A 162 10.00 -15.21 -7.27
C SER A 162 8.99 -16.14 -6.61
N SER A 163 8.96 -17.40 -7.08
CA SER A 163 8.36 -18.52 -6.37
C SER A 163 9.30 -19.14 -5.30
N ASN A 164 10.55 -18.74 -5.28
CA ASN A 164 11.51 -19.13 -4.24
C ASN A 164 11.54 -18.05 -3.15
N PRO A 165 11.16 -18.37 -1.88
CA PRO A 165 11.03 -17.38 -0.84
C PRO A 165 12.36 -16.70 -0.46
N GLN A 166 13.48 -17.42 -0.51
CA GLN A 166 14.80 -16.85 -0.22
C GLN A 166 15.28 -15.91 -1.31
N LEU A 167 14.93 -16.20 -2.57
CA LEU A 167 15.23 -15.28 -3.67
C LEU A 167 14.34 -14.04 -3.60
N ALA A 168 13.03 -14.22 -3.36
CA ALA A 168 12.11 -13.11 -3.15
C ALA A 168 12.58 -12.18 -2.02
N ALA A 169 12.99 -12.75 -0.89
CA ALA A 169 13.53 -12.02 0.26
C ALA A 169 14.69 -11.09 -0.10
N LYS A 170 15.67 -11.59 -0.87
CA LYS A 170 16.83 -10.79 -1.31
C LYS A 170 16.42 -9.60 -2.17
N PHE A 171 15.46 -9.81 -3.10
CA PHE A 171 15.00 -8.75 -3.99
C PHE A 171 14.10 -7.75 -3.28
N VAL A 172 13.29 -8.20 -2.33
CA VAL A 172 12.46 -7.35 -1.46
C VAL A 172 13.36 -6.38 -0.67
N SER A 173 14.39 -6.89 0.02
CA SER A 173 15.34 -6.05 0.76
C SER A 173 16.03 -5.03 -0.14
N ALA A 174 16.52 -5.46 -1.30
CA ALA A 174 17.21 -4.60 -2.25
C ALA A 174 16.30 -3.50 -2.84
N TYR A 175 15.04 -3.82 -3.10
CA TYR A 175 14.05 -2.84 -3.57
C TYR A 175 13.75 -1.79 -2.49
N ILE A 176 13.59 -2.21 -1.22
CA ILE A 176 13.37 -1.31 -0.07
C ILE A 176 14.54 -0.33 0.06
N GLU A 177 15.77 -0.83 0.04
CA GLU A 177 16.99 0.00 0.07
C GLU A 177 16.95 1.09 -1.01
N GLY A 178 16.62 0.70 -2.25
CA GLY A 178 16.55 1.64 -3.37
C GLY A 178 15.49 2.73 -3.19
N VAL A 179 14.28 2.37 -2.76
CA VAL A 179 13.18 3.34 -2.56
C VAL A 179 13.50 4.30 -1.41
N GLN A 180 13.89 3.75 -0.25
CA GLN A 180 14.15 4.53 0.96
C GLN A 180 15.35 5.47 0.84
N SER A 181 16.31 5.19 -0.06
CA SER A 181 17.41 6.11 -0.35
C SER A 181 16.97 7.49 -0.86
N ASN A 182 15.69 7.64 -1.22
CA ASN A 182 15.08 8.87 -1.69
C ASN A 182 14.07 9.48 -0.70
N ASN A 183 14.11 9.13 0.58
CA ASN A 183 13.17 9.59 1.61
C ASN A 183 11.70 9.25 1.31
N VAL A 184 11.44 8.14 0.65
CA VAL A 184 10.10 7.59 0.43
C VAL A 184 9.95 6.34 1.28
N ALA A 185 8.94 6.34 2.16
CA ALA A 185 8.62 5.20 3.01
C ALA A 185 8.10 4.03 2.18
N THR A 186 8.35 2.80 2.65
CA THR A 186 7.95 1.56 1.98
C THR A 186 6.93 0.77 2.79
N ALA A 187 6.10 -0.01 2.10
CA ALA A 187 5.16 -0.94 2.72
C ALA A 187 5.24 -2.31 2.07
N ALA A 188 5.77 -3.29 2.77
CA ALA A 188 5.78 -4.67 2.30
C ALA A 188 4.36 -5.26 2.32
N LYS A 189 3.94 -5.89 1.21
CA LYS A 189 2.57 -6.39 1.02
C LYS A 189 2.52 -7.71 0.25
N HIS A 190 1.51 -8.52 0.44
CA HIS A 190 0.27 -8.40 1.23
C HIS A 190 0.34 -9.42 2.36
N PHE A 191 0.62 -8.97 3.56
CA PHE A 191 0.88 -9.82 4.73
C PHE A 191 -0.38 -10.64 5.11
N PRO A 192 -0.25 -11.92 5.47
CA PRO A 192 0.96 -12.71 5.65
C PRO A 192 1.42 -13.44 4.38
N GLY A 193 0.90 -13.13 3.20
CA GLY A 193 1.25 -13.69 1.90
C GLY A 193 0.03 -14.01 1.04
N HIS A 194 -0.02 -13.40 -0.15
CA HIS A 194 -1.11 -13.55 -1.13
C HIS A 194 -0.73 -14.50 -2.29
N GLY A 195 0.50 -15.01 -2.33
CA GLY A 195 1.02 -15.76 -3.48
C GLY A 195 0.36 -17.12 -3.70
N ASN A 196 -0.15 -17.75 -2.63
CA ASN A 196 -0.73 -19.10 -2.66
C ASN A 196 -2.26 -19.12 -2.80
N VAL A 197 -2.89 -18.11 -3.39
CA VAL A 197 -4.34 -18.11 -3.62
C VAL A 197 -4.66 -18.37 -5.08
N ALA A 198 -5.82 -19.00 -5.33
CA ALA A 198 -6.38 -19.22 -6.68
C ALA A 198 -7.57 -18.29 -6.98
N THR A 199 -7.97 -17.46 -6.03
CA THR A 199 -9.13 -16.55 -6.13
C THR A 199 -8.66 -15.10 -5.97
N ASP A 200 -9.19 -14.22 -6.82
CA ASP A 200 -8.94 -12.79 -6.69
C ASP A 200 -9.69 -12.23 -5.46
N SER A 201 -8.96 -11.61 -4.53
CA SER A 201 -9.53 -10.98 -3.33
C SER A 201 -10.47 -9.81 -3.61
N HIS A 202 -10.45 -9.24 -4.82
CA HIS A 202 -11.40 -8.22 -5.25
C HIS A 202 -12.77 -8.79 -5.66
N THR A 203 -12.85 -10.09 -5.96
CA THR A 203 -14.07 -10.76 -6.42
C THR A 203 -14.63 -11.76 -5.42
N GLY A 204 -13.84 -12.14 -4.42
CA GLY A 204 -14.24 -13.07 -3.37
C GLY A 204 -13.23 -13.07 -2.22
N LEU A 205 -13.55 -13.71 -1.09
CA LEU A 205 -12.64 -13.83 0.04
C LEU A 205 -11.79 -15.10 -0.10
N PRO A 206 -10.50 -14.99 -0.49
CA PRO A 206 -9.62 -16.14 -0.61
C PRO A 206 -9.39 -16.82 0.75
N SER A 207 -9.18 -18.12 0.72
CA SER A 207 -8.82 -18.89 1.91
C SER A 207 -7.57 -19.72 1.64
N VAL A 208 -6.57 -19.57 2.52
CA VAL A 208 -5.30 -20.31 2.46
C VAL A 208 -5.23 -21.20 3.70
N PRO A 209 -5.39 -22.53 3.56
CA PRO A 209 -5.38 -23.47 4.69
C PRO A 209 -3.94 -23.82 5.12
N ALA A 210 -3.02 -22.84 5.09
CA ALA A 210 -1.65 -23.02 5.55
C ALA A 210 -1.58 -23.06 7.07
N THR A 211 -0.66 -23.88 7.58
CA THR A 211 -0.28 -23.88 9.00
C THR A 211 0.72 -22.74 9.28
N LYS A 212 0.91 -22.41 10.56
CA LYS A 212 1.89 -21.41 11.00
C LYS A 212 3.29 -21.79 10.52
N GLU A 213 3.66 -23.08 10.64
CA GLU A 213 4.96 -23.61 10.21
C GLU A 213 5.17 -23.47 8.69
N GLU A 214 4.14 -23.68 7.89
CA GLU A 214 4.22 -23.52 6.43
C GLU A 214 4.42 -22.04 6.07
N LEU A 215 3.70 -21.12 6.71
CA LEU A 215 3.89 -19.69 6.49
C LEU A 215 5.31 -19.24 6.84
N TYR A 216 5.87 -19.67 7.96
CA TYR A 216 7.26 -19.34 8.34
C TYR A 216 8.31 -19.89 7.36
N LYS A 217 8.02 -20.98 6.67
CA LYS A 217 8.95 -21.56 5.69
C LYS A 217 8.88 -20.88 4.32
N THR A 218 7.77 -20.24 4.00
CA THR A 218 7.50 -19.73 2.66
C THR A 218 7.10 -18.26 2.68
N GLU A 219 5.85 -17.97 3.03
CA GLU A 219 5.25 -16.64 2.83
C GLU A 219 5.91 -15.57 3.71
N LEU A 220 6.25 -15.90 4.96
CA LEU A 220 6.82 -14.93 5.90
C LEU A 220 8.31 -14.64 5.68
N VAL A 221 9.01 -15.44 4.89
CA VAL A 221 10.45 -15.24 4.64
C VAL A 221 10.75 -13.87 4.01
N PRO A 222 10.06 -13.42 2.94
CA PRO A 222 10.27 -12.08 2.40
C PRO A 222 9.79 -10.95 3.33
N PHE A 223 8.76 -11.18 4.15
CA PHE A 223 8.30 -10.19 5.13
C PHE A 223 9.31 -9.99 6.26
N GLN A 224 9.91 -11.06 6.77
CA GLN A 224 11.00 -10.93 7.73
C GLN A 224 12.18 -10.15 7.14
N ALA A 225 12.56 -10.46 5.90
CA ALA A 225 13.62 -9.74 5.21
C ALA A 225 13.27 -8.26 4.95
N ALA A 226 11.99 -7.94 4.70
CA ALA A 226 11.51 -6.56 4.60
C ALA A 226 11.65 -5.80 5.93
N ILE A 227 11.29 -6.44 7.05
CA ILE A 227 11.43 -5.89 8.41
C ILE A 227 12.91 -5.67 8.73
N ASP A 228 13.75 -6.65 8.46
CA ASP A 228 15.20 -6.57 8.69
C ASP A 228 15.87 -5.49 7.82
N ALA A 229 15.32 -5.22 6.63
CA ALA A 229 15.75 -4.13 5.75
C ALA A 229 15.20 -2.75 6.17
N GLY A 230 14.33 -2.69 7.18
CA GLY A 230 13.79 -1.45 7.72
C GLY A 230 12.58 -0.91 6.95
N THR A 231 11.71 -1.77 6.39
CA THR A 231 10.44 -1.30 5.82
C THR A 231 9.63 -0.53 6.85
N ASP A 232 9.01 0.58 6.45
CA ASP A 232 8.29 1.46 7.38
C ASP A 232 6.92 0.90 7.78
N MET A 233 6.33 0.10 6.90
CA MET A 233 4.96 -0.40 7.03
C MET A 233 4.85 -1.83 6.52
N VAL A 234 3.81 -2.52 6.99
CA VAL A 234 3.35 -3.81 6.45
C VAL A 234 1.87 -3.69 6.14
N MET A 235 1.49 -3.99 4.90
CA MET A 235 0.09 -3.97 4.46
C MET A 235 -0.51 -5.37 4.56
N THR A 236 -1.62 -5.51 5.29
CA THR A 236 -2.33 -6.78 5.45
C THR A 236 -3.16 -7.14 4.20
N ALA A 237 -3.23 -8.43 3.91
CA ALA A 237 -4.04 -8.98 2.84
C ALA A 237 -5.51 -9.16 3.25
N HIS A 238 -6.40 -9.25 2.26
CA HIS A 238 -7.81 -9.64 2.44
C HIS A 238 -7.95 -11.16 2.24
N ILE A 239 -7.40 -11.96 3.17
CA ILE A 239 -7.32 -13.43 3.06
C ILE A 239 -7.67 -14.08 4.38
N GLN A 240 -8.35 -15.22 4.33
CA GLN A 240 -8.60 -16.07 5.49
C GLN A 240 -7.50 -17.14 5.63
N PHE A 241 -7.02 -17.34 6.86
CA PHE A 241 -6.11 -18.41 7.24
C PHE A 241 -6.77 -19.30 8.30
N PRO A 242 -7.64 -20.25 7.90
CA PRO A 242 -8.49 -21.01 8.82
C PRO A 242 -7.73 -21.93 9.78
N ASN A 243 -6.47 -22.27 9.47
CA ASN A 243 -5.63 -23.13 10.31
C ASN A 243 -4.73 -22.34 11.27
N ILE A 244 -4.83 -21.02 11.29
CA ILE A 244 -4.15 -20.16 12.26
C ILE A 244 -5.17 -19.74 13.31
N VAL A 245 -4.73 -19.46 14.53
CA VAL A 245 -5.61 -19.15 15.67
C VAL A 245 -6.72 -18.18 15.25
N THR A 246 -7.95 -18.61 15.51
CA THR A 246 -9.15 -17.89 15.12
C THR A 246 -9.98 -17.63 16.36
N GLU A 247 -10.25 -16.35 16.64
CA GLU A 247 -11.25 -15.95 17.64
C GLU A 247 -12.53 -15.53 16.93
N GLU A 248 -13.66 -16.06 17.36
CA GLU A 248 -14.96 -15.55 16.95
C GLU A 248 -15.28 -14.30 17.78
N ILE A 249 -15.57 -13.20 17.10
CA ILE A 249 -15.94 -11.95 17.77
C ILE A 249 -17.44 -11.86 17.86
N TYR A 250 -17.95 -11.83 19.08
CA TYR A 250 -19.37 -11.66 19.40
C TYR A 250 -19.66 -10.23 19.86
N SER A 251 -20.89 -9.77 19.62
CA SER A 251 -21.34 -8.49 20.20
C SER A 251 -21.62 -8.65 21.69
N ASP A 252 -21.23 -7.66 22.48
CA ASP A 252 -21.57 -7.58 23.91
C ASP A 252 -23.08 -7.49 24.15
N LYS A 253 -23.88 -7.30 23.11
CA LYS A 253 -25.32 -7.24 23.12
C LYS A 253 -25.92 -8.47 22.46
N LYS A 254 -26.24 -9.51 23.22
CA LYS A 254 -27.07 -10.66 22.83
C LYS A 254 -26.38 -11.83 22.15
N ASP A 255 -25.15 -12.20 22.45
CA ASP A 255 -24.44 -13.34 21.82
C ASP A 255 -24.58 -13.38 20.29
N GLU A 256 -24.72 -12.22 19.67
CA GLU A 256 -24.87 -12.09 18.23
C GLU A 256 -23.48 -11.99 17.60
N LEU A 257 -23.18 -12.93 16.71
CA LEU A 257 -21.93 -12.95 15.97
C LEU A 257 -21.83 -11.66 15.14
N ILE A 258 -20.95 -10.74 15.50
CA ILE A 258 -20.73 -9.47 14.76
C ILE A 258 -20.08 -9.75 13.40
N SER A 259 -19.20 -10.76 13.34
CA SER A 259 -18.52 -11.15 12.13
C SER A 259 -18.20 -12.65 12.19
N LYS A 260 -18.40 -13.34 11.05
CA LYS A 260 -17.82 -14.67 10.86
C LYS A 260 -16.35 -14.58 10.45
N GLU A 261 -15.80 -13.38 10.36
CA GLU A 261 -14.38 -13.16 10.08
C GLU A 261 -13.60 -13.52 11.32
N LYS A 262 -12.80 -14.54 11.18
CA LYS A 262 -11.90 -14.99 12.23
C LYS A 262 -10.74 -14.02 12.31
N VAL A 263 -10.50 -13.43 13.47
CA VAL A 263 -9.31 -12.61 13.72
C VAL A 263 -8.10 -13.53 13.75
N VAL A 264 -7.16 -13.28 12.87
CA VAL A 264 -5.92 -14.08 12.77
C VAL A 264 -4.82 -13.37 13.57
N ARG A 265 -4.35 -14.00 14.65
CA ARG A 265 -3.10 -13.60 15.32
C ARG A 265 -1.94 -14.42 14.74
N ILE A 266 -1.04 -13.77 14.02
CA ILE A 266 0.13 -14.42 13.40
C ILE A 266 1.36 -14.30 14.30
N TRP A 267 1.41 -13.26 15.14
CA TRP A 267 2.47 -13.00 16.11
C TRP A 267 1.92 -13.04 17.53
N ASP A 268 2.52 -13.85 18.38
CA ASP A 268 2.39 -13.78 19.84
C ASP A 268 3.58 -13.02 20.40
#